data_1570bedbd0bbf2e2dc2e5a3f9bbafb92
#
_entry.id   1570bedbd0bbf2e2dc2e5a3f9bbafb92
#
_cell.length_a   1.000
_cell.length_b   1.000
_cell.length_c   1.000
_cell.angle_alpha   90.00
_cell.angle_beta   90.00
_cell.angle_gamma   90.00
#
_symmetry.space_group_name_H-M   'P 1'
#
loop_
_entity.id
_entity.type
_entity.pdbx_description
1 polymer ?
#
loop_
_entity_poly.entity_id
_entity_poly.type
_entity_poly.pdbx_seq_one_letter_code
_entity_poly.pdbx_strand_id
1 'polypeptide(L)'
;MPGMRAWPGQLCHPKSIRYPQISGKSYYRKYLKALLSKRDRKGSSVKIDESLGSRIRSYLLSYIYIPEEGFRIPLKLVVSVTVAVIAVYQVAVLLLVAVVPALRIIRAGMTKDVVVLLVQFGLVPSQGTAVPGDLEQELRTARHFLWALEVCYICSLVLCCLLTCAMLLRSLGMHRSNLRALYQGAVLDVFSKAHILRPSRESLVCWMAFSSFQAAFACLGLLIQQVIFFLCFVAFTFLVVIPLQLGTSSPLFGIIRNMWPFWLTLVVAVLVQHLLAHFQFLEQHSLQKEITNRRALFIVTFLLFPTNVLVGSMAAVWRVVISGLYNAVHFCRLDISLLHRGVETFDPGYRTYCHYLRVEVSQCHPLLKAF
;
A
#
# COMPACT_ATOMS: atom_id res chain seq x y z
N MET A 1 0.36 -50.21 24.57
CA MET A 1 1.84 -50.18 24.68
C MET A 1 2.39 -50.97 23.51
N PRO A 2 3.16 -50.43 22.63
CA PRO A 2 4.58 -50.31 22.70
C PRO A 2 5.13 -49.02 22.03
N GLY A 3 6.23 -48.48 22.58
CA GLY A 3 7.48 -48.28 21.87
C GLY A 3 7.69 -46.89 21.32
N MET A 4 7.99 -45.91 22.18
CA MET A 4 8.72 -44.69 21.78
C MET A 4 10.09 -45.05 21.19
N ARG A 5 10.26 -44.95 19.87
CA ARG A 5 11.58 -44.90 19.26
C ARG A 5 12.06 -43.45 19.18
N ALA A 6 13.04 -43.15 19.98
CA ALA A 6 13.83 -41.93 19.87
C ALA A 6 14.54 -41.92 18.50
N TRP A 7 14.38 -40.81 17.76
CA TRP A 7 15.17 -40.54 16.55
C TRP A 7 16.51 -39.93 16.96
N PRO A 8 17.63 -40.45 16.52
CA PRO A 8 18.92 -39.82 16.74
C PRO A 8 18.99 -38.55 15.87
N GLY A 9 19.18 -37.41 16.51
CA GLY A 9 19.43 -36.14 15.86
C GLY A 9 20.79 -36.15 15.15
N GLN A 10 20.84 -36.51 13.89
CA GLN A 10 21.93 -36.12 13.01
C GLN A 10 21.62 -34.74 12.42
N LEU A 11 22.23 -33.76 13.07
CA LEU A 11 22.40 -32.42 12.56
C LEU A 11 23.24 -32.45 11.30
N CYS A 12 22.64 -32.34 10.13
CA CYS A 12 23.36 -31.96 8.92
C CYS A 12 23.87 -30.52 9.11
N HIS A 13 25.16 -30.40 9.41
CA HIS A 13 25.87 -29.14 9.32
C HIS A 13 25.98 -28.72 7.85
N PRO A 14 25.38 -27.61 7.42
CA PRO A 14 25.81 -26.95 6.20
C PRO A 14 27.19 -26.34 6.51
N LYS A 15 28.19 -26.65 5.69
CA LYS A 15 29.53 -26.08 5.77
C LYS A 15 29.44 -24.57 5.90
N SER A 16 29.89 -24.04 7.04
CA SER A 16 29.80 -22.65 7.42
C SER A 16 30.66 -21.78 6.49
N ILE A 17 29.99 -20.82 5.85
CA ILE A 17 30.66 -19.59 5.44
C ILE A 17 31.13 -18.94 6.74
N ARG A 18 32.47 -18.88 6.96
CA ARG A 18 33.09 -18.29 8.16
C ARG A 18 32.79 -16.78 8.18
N TYR A 19 31.73 -16.39 8.90
CA TYR A 19 31.65 -15.03 9.40
C TYR A 19 32.62 -14.85 10.56
N PRO A 20 33.19 -13.64 10.78
CA PRO A 20 34.06 -13.39 11.90
C PRO A 20 33.37 -13.77 13.20
N GLN A 21 33.90 -14.73 13.93
CA GLN A 21 33.41 -15.22 15.20
C GLN A 21 33.62 -14.15 16.28
N ILE A 22 32.70 -13.21 16.37
CA ILE A 22 32.45 -12.52 17.64
C ILE A 22 31.69 -13.56 18.48
N SER A 23 32.28 -13.95 19.62
CA SER A 23 31.88 -15.06 20.49
C SER A 23 30.33 -15.20 20.54
N GLY A 24 29.77 -16.19 19.83
CA GLY A 24 28.35 -16.34 19.58
C GLY A 24 27.51 -16.44 20.87
N LYS A 25 28.07 -17.03 21.92
CA LYS A 25 27.41 -17.16 23.24
C LYS A 25 27.15 -15.82 23.91
N SER A 26 28.03 -14.83 23.82
CA SER A 26 27.85 -13.49 24.41
C SER A 26 26.74 -12.71 23.70
N TYR A 27 26.62 -12.85 22.38
CA TYR A 27 25.58 -12.20 21.57
C TYR A 27 24.17 -12.70 21.94
N TYR A 28 23.96 -14.03 21.94
CA TYR A 28 22.65 -14.60 22.26
C TYR A 28 22.25 -14.32 23.72
N ARG A 29 23.19 -14.32 24.65
CA ARG A 29 22.92 -13.97 26.06
C ARG A 29 22.47 -12.50 26.21
N LYS A 30 23.13 -11.56 25.53
CA LYS A 30 22.71 -10.15 25.52
C LYS A 30 21.32 -9.98 24.88
N TYR A 31 21.08 -10.69 23.79
CA TYR A 31 19.79 -10.66 23.10
C TYR A 31 18.64 -11.20 23.94
N LEU A 32 18.84 -12.33 24.62
CA LEU A 32 17.87 -12.90 25.57
C LEU A 32 17.61 -11.96 26.75
N LYS A 33 18.66 -11.34 27.33
CA LYS A 33 18.50 -10.36 28.39
C LYS A 33 17.68 -9.14 27.94
N ALA A 34 17.90 -8.66 26.71
CA ALA A 34 17.13 -7.56 26.12
C ALA A 34 15.67 -7.95 25.86
N LEU A 35 15.42 -9.19 25.40
CA LEU A 35 14.06 -9.73 25.19
C LEU A 35 13.28 -9.82 26.50
N LEU A 36 13.88 -10.35 27.55
CA LEU A 36 13.24 -10.52 28.86
C LEU A 36 13.01 -9.20 29.60
N SER A 37 13.98 -8.26 29.54
CA SER A 37 13.85 -6.97 30.22
C SER A 37 12.77 -6.05 29.64
N LYS A 38 12.42 -6.20 28.37
CA LYS A 38 11.38 -5.38 27.72
C LYS A 38 9.94 -5.83 28.01
N ARG A 39 9.74 -7.02 28.58
CA ARG A 39 8.42 -7.53 28.92
C ARG A 39 7.76 -6.69 30.03
N ASP A 40 8.55 -6.20 30.98
CA ASP A 40 8.06 -5.44 32.14
C ASP A 40 7.67 -3.99 31.82
N ARG A 41 8.10 -3.44 30.65
CA ARG A 41 7.84 -2.05 30.26
C ARG A 41 6.55 -1.82 29.43
N LYS A 42 5.84 -2.86 29.00
CA LYS A 42 4.60 -2.72 28.20
C LYS A 42 3.36 -2.32 29.03
N GLY A 43 3.47 -2.23 30.35
CA GLY A 43 2.36 -1.90 31.25
C GLY A 43 2.07 -0.41 31.46
N SER A 44 2.89 0.50 30.94
CA SER A 44 2.72 1.94 31.17
C SER A 44 2.97 2.75 29.89
N SER A 45 2.12 2.61 28.88
CA SER A 45 2.05 3.62 27.82
C SER A 45 1.03 4.68 28.23
N VAL A 46 1.49 5.74 28.84
CA VAL A 46 0.77 7.01 28.92
C VAL A 46 0.39 7.39 27.49
N LYS A 47 -0.90 7.48 27.19
CA LYS A 47 -1.41 8.08 25.95
C LYS A 47 -1.08 9.57 26.02
N ILE A 48 0.08 9.95 25.52
CA ILE A 48 0.38 11.34 25.21
C ILE A 48 -0.47 11.67 23.98
N ASP A 49 -1.28 12.71 24.09
CA ASP A 49 -1.99 13.29 22.93
C ASP A 49 -0.96 13.77 21.89
N GLU A 50 -0.60 12.86 21.00
CA GLU A 50 0.33 13.18 19.91
C GLU A 50 -0.37 14.07 18.92
N SER A 51 0.22 15.23 18.64
CA SER A 51 -0.20 16.13 17.58
C SER A 51 -0.22 15.39 16.24
N LEU A 52 -1.10 15.79 15.35
CA LEU A 52 -1.28 15.15 14.02
C LEU A 52 0.07 15.10 13.25
N GLY A 53 0.92 16.12 13.41
CA GLY A 53 2.26 16.18 12.82
C GLY A 53 3.23 15.14 13.39
N SER A 54 3.19 14.85 14.70
CA SER A 54 4.02 13.81 15.30
C SER A 54 3.59 12.42 14.86
N ARG A 55 2.29 12.17 14.68
CA ARG A 55 1.76 10.91 14.13
C ARG A 55 2.21 10.69 12.67
N ILE A 56 2.12 11.72 11.83
CA ILE A 56 2.58 11.64 10.44
C ILE A 56 4.09 11.39 10.40
N ARG A 57 4.86 12.10 11.23
CA ARG A 57 6.32 11.92 11.31
C ARG A 57 6.69 10.51 11.79
N SER A 58 6.05 9.99 12.84
CA SER A 58 6.30 8.63 13.33
C SER A 58 5.90 7.58 12.30
N TYR A 59 4.81 7.82 11.57
CA TYR A 59 4.39 6.97 10.46
C TYR A 59 5.42 6.96 9.32
N LEU A 60 5.91 8.12 8.88
CA LEU A 60 6.95 8.23 7.86
C LEU A 60 8.27 7.60 8.30
N LEU A 61 8.68 7.81 9.55
CA LEU A 61 9.88 7.17 10.11
C LEU A 61 9.76 5.65 10.21
N SER A 62 8.54 5.11 10.29
CA SER A 62 8.32 3.66 10.30
C SER A 62 8.66 2.97 8.97
N TYR A 63 8.78 3.74 7.88
CA TYR A 63 9.25 3.22 6.57
C TYR A 63 10.77 3.11 6.50
N ILE A 64 11.50 3.82 7.37
CA ILE A 64 12.96 3.77 7.40
C ILE A 64 13.36 2.64 8.33
N TYR A 65 14.16 1.70 7.82
CA TYR A 65 14.70 0.62 8.63
C TYR A 65 15.80 1.18 9.55
N ILE A 66 15.54 1.19 10.86
CA ILE A 66 16.52 1.57 11.88
C ILE A 66 17.13 0.28 12.42
N PRO A 67 18.44 0.04 12.24
CA PRO A 67 19.09 -1.12 12.82
C PRO A 67 19.00 -1.07 14.35
N GLU A 68 18.67 -2.21 14.97
CA GLU A 68 18.57 -2.34 16.41
C GLU A 68 19.69 -3.25 16.92
N GLU A 69 20.40 -2.81 17.96
CA GLU A 69 21.44 -3.61 18.58
C GLU A 69 20.85 -4.92 19.13
N GLY A 70 21.46 -6.04 18.77
CA GLY A 70 21.04 -7.35 19.24
C GLY A 70 20.10 -8.15 18.33
N PHE A 71 19.59 -7.59 17.22
CA PHE A 71 18.81 -8.35 16.26
C PHE A 71 19.54 -8.52 14.92
N ARG A 72 19.76 -9.77 14.51
CA ARG A 72 20.29 -10.07 13.17
C ARG A 72 19.15 -10.49 12.26
N ILE A 73 19.04 -9.82 11.13
CA ILE A 73 18.07 -10.20 10.09
C ILE A 73 18.49 -11.53 9.48
N PRO A 74 17.57 -12.49 9.24
CA PRO A 74 17.87 -13.71 8.51
C PRO A 74 18.45 -13.39 7.12
N LEU A 75 19.58 -14.00 6.79
CA LEU A 75 20.25 -13.78 5.51
C LEU A 75 19.33 -14.04 4.32
N LYS A 76 18.48 -15.07 4.42
CA LYS A 76 17.51 -15.43 3.39
C LYS A 76 16.54 -14.28 3.09
N LEU A 77 16.07 -13.56 4.11
CA LEU A 77 15.18 -12.42 3.93
C LEU A 77 15.88 -11.27 3.21
N VAL A 78 17.12 -10.95 3.59
CA VAL A 78 17.92 -9.91 2.93
C VAL A 78 18.12 -10.23 1.47
N VAL A 79 18.55 -11.45 1.16
CA VAL A 79 18.74 -11.91 -0.23
C VAL A 79 17.41 -11.85 -1.00
N SER A 80 16.31 -12.29 -0.40
CA SER A 80 14.97 -12.24 -1.02
C SER A 80 14.56 -10.82 -1.40
N VAL A 81 14.73 -9.87 -0.49
CA VAL A 81 14.40 -8.45 -0.76
C VAL A 81 15.34 -7.85 -1.79
N THR A 82 16.63 -8.16 -1.74
CA THR A 82 17.60 -7.68 -2.74
C THR A 82 17.26 -8.20 -4.14
N VAL A 83 16.93 -9.48 -4.28
CA VAL A 83 16.48 -10.06 -5.55
C VAL A 83 15.18 -9.40 -6.03
N ALA A 84 14.23 -9.15 -5.13
CA ALA A 84 12.98 -8.47 -5.48
C ALA A 84 13.23 -7.03 -5.98
N VAL A 85 14.14 -6.28 -5.35
CA VAL A 85 14.51 -4.92 -5.79
C VAL A 85 15.18 -4.94 -7.17
N ILE A 86 16.09 -5.89 -7.41
CA ILE A 86 16.74 -6.06 -8.72
C ILE A 86 15.68 -6.39 -9.80
N ALA A 87 14.76 -7.31 -9.50
CA ALA A 87 13.68 -7.67 -10.42
C ALA A 87 12.75 -6.49 -10.74
N VAL A 88 12.37 -5.70 -9.73
CA VAL A 88 11.58 -4.47 -9.89
C VAL A 88 12.32 -3.48 -10.78
N TYR A 89 13.63 -3.28 -10.58
CA TYR A 89 14.44 -2.41 -11.42
C TYR A 89 14.46 -2.89 -12.88
N GLN A 90 14.65 -4.18 -13.11
CA GLN A 90 14.66 -4.77 -14.45
C GLN A 90 13.31 -4.57 -15.17
N VAL A 91 12.19 -4.82 -14.47
CA VAL A 91 10.84 -4.60 -15.03
C VAL A 91 10.61 -3.11 -15.31
N ALA A 92 11.03 -2.21 -14.43
CA ALA A 92 10.89 -0.77 -14.64
C ALA A 92 11.68 -0.29 -15.88
N VAL A 93 12.92 -0.76 -16.05
CA VAL A 93 13.72 -0.44 -17.27
C VAL A 93 13.07 -1.00 -18.52
N LEU A 94 12.56 -2.24 -18.47
CA LEU A 94 11.85 -2.83 -19.60
C LEU A 94 10.62 -2.00 -20.00
N LEU A 95 9.82 -1.58 -19.03
CA LEU A 95 8.64 -0.73 -19.24
C LEU A 95 9.02 0.64 -19.83
N LEU A 96 10.11 1.24 -19.33
CA LEU A 96 10.62 2.50 -19.84
C LEU A 96 11.05 2.38 -21.31
N VAL A 97 11.87 1.36 -21.62
CA VAL A 97 12.40 1.13 -22.98
C VAL A 97 11.32 0.70 -23.95
N ALA A 98 10.27 0.02 -23.50
CA ALA A 98 9.18 -0.40 -24.36
C ALA A 98 8.22 0.77 -24.71
N VAL A 99 7.81 1.56 -23.72
CA VAL A 99 6.72 2.53 -23.89
C VAL A 99 7.21 3.90 -24.34
N VAL A 100 8.30 4.43 -23.76
CA VAL A 100 8.76 5.79 -24.06
C VAL A 100 9.19 5.97 -25.51
N PRO A 101 10.01 5.07 -26.12
CA PRO A 101 10.35 5.17 -27.53
C PRO A 101 9.12 5.03 -28.44
N ALA A 102 8.17 4.14 -28.10
CA ALA A 102 6.93 3.98 -28.86
C ALA A 102 6.12 5.29 -28.88
N LEU A 103 5.94 5.95 -27.74
CA LEU A 103 5.27 7.26 -27.65
C LEU A 103 6.02 8.34 -28.45
N ARG A 104 7.35 8.33 -28.42
CA ARG A 104 8.17 9.28 -29.21
C ARG A 104 8.05 9.05 -30.69
N ILE A 105 8.03 7.79 -31.14
CA ILE A 105 7.83 7.45 -32.57
C ILE A 105 6.44 7.91 -33.03
N ILE A 106 5.39 7.64 -32.23
CA ILE A 106 4.04 8.10 -32.54
C ILE A 106 4.00 9.64 -32.62
N ARG A 107 4.62 10.34 -31.69
CA ARG A 107 4.69 11.80 -31.67
C ARG A 107 5.46 12.36 -32.89
N ALA A 108 6.55 11.71 -33.27
CA ALA A 108 7.34 12.09 -34.46
C ALA A 108 6.60 11.79 -35.77
N GLY A 109 5.85 10.68 -35.82
CA GLY A 109 5.03 10.27 -36.96
C GLY A 109 3.73 11.08 -37.17
N MET A 110 3.37 11.95 -36.21
CA MET A 110 2.23 12.87 -36.31
C MET A 110 2.54 13.97 -37.32
N THR A 111 2.41 13.66 -38.61
CA THR A 111 2.54 14.58 -39.73
C THR A 111 1.17 15.08 -40.18
N LYS A 112 1.13 16.12 -41.03
CA LYS A 112 -0.12 16.65 -41.61
C LYS A 112 -0.93 15.58 -42.34
N ASP A 113 -0.24 14.66 -43.00
CA ASP A 113 -0.86 13.58 -43.79
C ASP A 113 -1.61 12.58 -42.90
N VAL A 114 -1.07 12.28 -41.71
CA VAL A 114 -1.71 11.38 -40.72
C VAL A 114 -2.97 12.02 -40.14
N VAL A 115 -2.95 13.34 -39.88
CA VAL A 115 -4.13 14.04 -39.36
C VAL A 115 -5.23 14.07 -40.44
N VAL A 116 -4.88 14.33 -41.71
CA VAL A 116 -5.84 14.26 -42.85
C VAL A 116 -6.45 12.87 -42.95
N LEU A 117 -5.65 11.81 -42.82
CA LEU A 117 -6.15 10.43 -42.79
C LEU A 117 -7.10 10.17 -41.61
N LEU A 118 -6.78 10.64 -40.41
CA LEU A 118 -7.63 10.49 -39.23
C LEU A 118 -8.98 11.21 -39.37
N VAL A 119 -8.98 12.40 -40.00
CA VAL A 119 -10.20 13.14 -40.36
C VAL A 119 -11.00 12.37 -41.43
N GLN A 120 -10.35 11.82 -42.43
CA GLN A 120 -10.98 11.04 -43.50
C GLN A 120 -11.62 9.74 -42.97
N PHE A 121 -11.03 9.12 -41.92
CA PHE A 121 -11.61 7.97 -41.23
C PHE A 121 -12.67 8.33 -40.19
N GLY A 122 -13.00 9.61 -40.00
CA GLY A 122 -14.03 10.08 -39.07
C GLY A 122 -13.65 9.94 -37.59
N LEU A 123 -12.37 9.73 -37.31
CA LEU A 123 -11.84 9.61 -35.95
C LEU A 123 -11.62 10.98 -35.27
N VAL A 124 -11.51 12.03 -36.07
CA VAL A 124 -11.47 13.44 -35.62
C VAL A 124 -12.66 14.16 -36.26
N PRO A 125 -13.54 14.82 -35.52
CA PRO A 125 -14.67 15.55 -36.06
C PRO A 125 -14.16 16.70 -36.97
N SER A 126 -14.43 16.64 -38.26
CA SER A 126 -14.20 17.76 -39.15
C SER A 126 -15.26 18.82 -38.91
N GLN A 127 -14.96 19.85 -38.14
CA GLN A 127 -15.72 21.08 -38.19
C GLN A 127 -15.37 21.76 -39.55
N GLY A 128 -16.29 21.74 -40.47
CA GLY A 128 -16.29 22.17 -41.84
C GLY A 128 -15.13 23.07 -42.32
N THR A 129 -14.61 22.81 -43.52
CA THR A 129 -13.60 23.59 -44.25
C THR A 129 -12.43 24.08 -43.38
N ALA A 130 -11.58 23.15 -43.00
CA ALA A 130 -10.39 23.45 -42.24
C ALA A 130 -9.44 24.36 -43.03
N VAL A 131 -9.32 25.60 -42.60
CA VAL A 131 -8.27 26.53 -43.09
C VAL A 131 -6.92 25.90 -42.72
N PRO A 132 -5.87 25.99 -43.55
CA PRO A 132 -4.56 25.36 -43.31
C PRO A 132 -3.92 25.73 -41.97
N GLY A 133 -4.31 26.87 -41.34
CA GLY A 133 -3.88 27.31 -40.04
C GLY A 133 -4.48 26.51 -38.88
N ASP A 134 -5.72 26.09 -38.98
CA ASP A 134 -6.42 25.37 -37.91
C ASP A 134 -5.83 23.94 -37.78
N LEU A 135 -5.48 23.30 -38.89
CA LEU A 135 -4.86 21.97 -38.90
C LEU A 135 -3.48 21.99 -38.22
N GLU A 136 -2.71 23.06 -38.40
CA GLU A 136 -1.40 23.18 -37.74
C GLU A 136 -1.54 23.38 -36.24
N GLN A 137 -2.55 24.12 -35.81
CA GLN A 137 -2.84 24.32 -34.39
C GLN A 137 -3.30 23.01 -33.73
N GLU A 138 -4.17 22.24 -34.33
CA GLU A 138 -4.59 20.93 -33.86
C GLU A 138 -3.43 19.95 -33.76
N LEU A 139 -2.53 19.94 -34.78
CA LEU A 139 -1.34 19.12 -34.76
C LEU A 139 -0.38 19.47 -33.63
N ARG A 140 -0.20 20.75 -33.33
CA ARG A 140 0.60 21.21 -32.16
C ARG A 140 -0.03 20.77 -30.85
N THR A 141 -1.34 20.89 -30.75
CA THR A 141 -2.09 20.46 -29.56
C THR A 141 -1.99 18.94 -29.36
N ALA A 142 -2.15 18.14 -30.41
CA ALA A 142 -1.99 16.70 -30.35
C ALA A 142 -0.57 16.27 -29.93
N ARG A 143 0.47 16.93 -30.47
CA ARG A 143 1.86 16.69 -30.05
C ARG A 143 2.11 17.07 -28.59
N HIS A 144 1.47 18.15 -28.13
CA HIS A 144 1.55 18.55 -26.71
C HIS A 144 0.88 17.51 -25.81
N PHE A 145 -0.26 16.98 -26.19
CA PHE A 145 -0.93 15.92 -25.43
C PHE A 145 -0.11 14.63 -25.37
N LEU A 146 0.52 14.23 -26.49
CA LEU A 146 1.41 13.06 -26.48
C LEU A 146 2.67 13.28 -25.64
N TRP A 147 3.20 14.50 -25.61
CA TRP A 147 4.29 14.85 -24.70
C TRP A 147 3.86 14.79 -23.24
N ALA A 148 2.69 15.33 -22.91
CA ALA A 148 2.12 15.26 -21.56
C ALA A 148 1.90 13.80 -21.13
N LEU A 149 1.43 12.94 -22.03
CA LEU A 149 1.26 11.50 -21.77
C LEU A 149 2.59 10.80 -21.46
N GLU A 150 3.66 11.12 -22.22
CA GLU A 150 5.02 10.62 -21.99
C GLU A 150 5.50 11.01 -20.58
N VAL A 151 5.33 12.29 -20.21
CA VAL A 151 5.72 12.79 -18.87
C VAL A 151 4.91 12.11 -17.77
N CYS A 152 3.59 11.99 -17.93
CA CYS A 152 2.74 11.28 -16.97
C CYS A 152 3.19 9.83 -16.75
N TYR A 153 3.56 9.15 -17.84
CA TYR A 153 4.04 7.77 -17.76
C TYR A 153 5.35 7.65 -16.97
N ILE A 154 6.31 8.52 -17.25
CA ILE A 154 7.59 8.52 -16.53
C ILE A 154 7.40 8.87 -15.06
N CYS A 155 6.60 9.90 -14.74
CA CYS A 155 6.32 10.30 -13.37
C CYS A 155 5.63 9.17 -12.58
N SER A 156 4.64 8.50 -13.19
CA SER A 156 3.97 7.37 -12.57
C SER A 156 4.93 6.22 -12.32
N LEU A 157 5.81 5.89 -13.28
CA LEU A 157 6.78 4.80 -13.14
C LEU A 157 7.78 5.06 -12.01
N VAL A 158 8.32 6.28 -11.92
CA VAL A 158 9.22 6.67 -10.82
C VAL A 158 8.51 6.57 -9.48
N LEU A 159 7.27 7.07 -9.37
CA LEU A 159 6.48 6.97 -8.15
C LEU A 159 6.23 5.50 -7.75
N CYS A 160 5.86 4.64 -8.69
CA CYS A 160 5.63 3.21 -8.45
C CYS A 160 6.90 2.50 -7.96
N CYS A 161 8.05 2.79 -8.58
CA CYS A 161 9.34 2.23 -8.12
C CYS A 161 9.66 2.65 -6.68
N LEU A 162 9.51 3.95 -6.36
CA LEU A 162 9.77 4.46 -5.02
C LEU A 162 8.81 3.84 -3.98
N LEU A 163 7.52 3.73 -4.31
CA LEU A 163 6.53 3.11 -3.44
C LEU A 163 6.83 1.62 -3.20
N THR A 164 7.12 0.87 -4.26
CA THR A 164 7.44 -0.56 -4.13
C THR A 164 8.69 -0.78 -3.29
N CYS A 165 9.76 0.00 -3.51
CA CYS A 165 10.97 -0.06 -2.68
C CYS A 165 10.69 0.31 -1.21
N ALA A 166 9.91 1.36 -0.96
CA ALA A 166 9.52 1.75 0.39
C ALA A 166 8.71 0.66 1.11
N MET A 167 7.79 0.00 0.39
CA MET A 167 7.00 -1.11 0.93
C MET A 167 7.85 -2.34 1.24
N LEU A 168 8.82 -2.68 0.40
CA LEU A 168 9.78 -3.76 0.66
C LEU A 168 10.64 -3.48 1.90
N LEU A 169 11.12 -2.24 2.07
CA LEU A 169 11.86 -1.83 3.27
C LEU A 169 11.00 -1.91 4.53
N ARG A 170 9.74 -1.48 4.45
CA ARG A 170 8.79 -1.58 5.56
C ARG A 170 8.51 -3.04 5.94
N SER A 171 8.41 -3.94 4.97
CA SER A 171 8.26 -5.38 5.20
C SER A 171 9.41 -5.95 6.05
N LEU A 172 10.66 -5.50 5.87
CA LEU A 172 11.79 -5.87 6.72
C LEU A 172 11.57 -5.47 8.20
N GLY A 173 11.06 -4.27 8.42
CA GLY A 173 10.75 -3.77 9.78
C GLY A 173 9.65 -4.59 10.46
N MET A 174 8.58 -4.89 9.72
CA MET A 174 7.46 -5.72 10.23
C MET A 174 7.90 -7.15 10.51
N HIS A 175 8.70 -7.74 9.62
CA HIS A 175 9.26 -9.08 9.82
C HIS A 175 10.07 -9.16 11.12
N ARG A 176 10.90 -8.15 11.40
CA ARG A 176 11.62 -8.05 12.68
C ARG A 176 10.67 -8.04 13.89
N SER A 177 9.61 -7.24 13.81
CA SER A 177 8.61 -7.14 14.86
C SER A 177 7.90 -8.48 15.08
N ASN A 178 7.50 -9.15 14.00
CA ASN A 178 6.81 -10.44 14.05
C ASN A 178 7.69 -11.55 14.62
N LEU A 179 8.96 -11.63 14.18
CA LEU A 179 9.91 -12.61 14.75
C LEU A 179 10.14 -12.35 16.25
N ARG A 180 10.28 -11.10 16.66
CA ARG A 180 10.45 -10.75 18.07
C ARG A 180 9.23 -11.15 18.91
N ALA A 181 8.01 -10.88 18.41
CA ALA A 181 6.79 -11.28 19.09
C ALA A 181 6.69 -12.81 19.23
N LEU A 182 7.05 -13.55 18.18
CA LEU A 182 7.06 -15.02 18.21
C LEU A 182 8.12 -15.58 19.17
N TYR A 183 9.32 -14.98 19.25
CA TYR A 183 10.34 -15.37 20.22
C TYR A 183 9.94 -15.06 21.67
N GLN A 184 9.03 -14.10 21.89
CA GLN A 184 8.44 -13.80 23.20
C GLN A 184 7.22 -14.68 23.53
N GLY A 185 6.81 -15.57 22.61
CA GLY A 185 5.63 -16.43 22.78
C GLY A 185 4.28 -15.75 22.50
N ALA A 186 4.28 -14.51 21.98
CA ALA A 186 3.06 -13.77 21.60
C ALA A 186 2.53 -14.24 20.24
N VAL A 187 2.11 -15.50 20.16
CA VAL A 187 1.69 -16.15 18.88
C VAL A 187 0.42 -15.51 18.32
N LEU A 188 -0.54 -15.14 19.18
CA LEU A 188 -1.82 -14.55 18.79
C LEU A 188 -1.68 -13.10 18.25
N ASP A 189 -0.59 -12.43 18.56
CA ASP A 189 -0.32 -11.09 18.02
C ASP A 189 0.09 -11.15 16.52
N VAL A 190 0.68 -12.27 16.10
CA VAL A 190 1.19 -12.47 14.73
C VAL A 190 0.22 -13.31 13.89
N PHE A 191 -0.32 -14.38 14.47
CA PHE A 191 -1.27 -15.28 13.79
C PHE A 191 -2.67 -15.11 14.39
N SER A 192 -3.69 -14.98 13.56
CA SER A 192 -5.09 -14.85 14.00
C SER A 192 -5.62 -16.11 14.71
N LYS A 193 -5.03 -17.26 14.45
CA LYS A 193 -5.35 -18.53 15.09
C LYS A 193 -4.09 -19.08 15.77
N ALA A 194 -4.24 -19.70 16.94
CA ALA A 194 -3.16 -20.39 17.64
C ALA A 194 -2.70 -21.61 16.81
N HIS A 195 -1.81 -21.37 15.86
CA HIS A 195 -1.20 -22.42 15.09
C HIS A 195 -0.03 -23.04 15.86
N ILE A 196 0.06 -24.35 15.85
CA ILE A 196 1.22 -25.07 16.36
C ILE A 196 2.43 -24.63 15.51
N LEU A 197 3.47 -24.09 16.16
CA LEU A 197 4.71 -23.61 15.52
C LEU A 197 5.61 -24.75 14.99
N ARG A 198 5.04 -25.90 14.69
CA ARG A 198 5.78 -27.03 14.14
C ARG A 198 5.93 -26.91 12.64
N PRO A 199 7.12 -27.10 12.08
CA PRO A 199 7.33 -27.11 10.64
C PRO A 199 6.59 -28.31 10.00
N SER A 200 5.83 -28.03 8.94
CA SER A 200 5.17 -29.04 8.11
C SER A 200 5.89 -29.16 6.75
N ARG A 201 5.54 -30.17 5.96
CA ARG A 201 6.03 -30.31 4.58
C ARG A 201 5.71 -29.07 3.75
N GLU A 202 4.47 -28.56 3.85
CA GLU A 202 4.05 -27.32 3.18
C GLU A 202 4.90 -26.12 3.63
N SER A 203 5.22 -26.01 4.93
CA SER A 203 6.06 -24.92 5.43
C SER A 203 7.47 -24.94 4.83
N LEU A 204 8.06 -26.12 4.62
CA LEU A 204 9.37 -26.23 3.97
C LEU A 204 9.32 -25.84 2.49
N VAL A 205 8.28 -26.25 1.75
CA VAL A 205 8.09 -25.85 0.36
C VAL A 205 7.91 -24.33 0.25
N CYS A 206 7.06 -23.73 1.08
CA CYS A 206 6.87 -22.30 1.14
C CYS A 206 8.15 -21.55 1.52
N TRP A 207 8.94 -22.11 2.44
CA TRP A 207 10.22 -21.52 2.82
C TRP A 207 11.23 -21.53 1.67
N MET A 208 11.29 -22.60 0.86
CA MET A 208 12.12 -22.66 -0.34
C MET A 208 11.66 -21.65 -1.41
N ALA A 209 10.35 -21.56 -1.65
CA ALA A 209 9.76 -20.72 -2.67
C ALA A 209 9.65 -19.23 -2.27
N PHE A 210 9.89 -18.86 -1.01
CA PHE A 210 9.62 -17.51 -0.48
C PHE A 210 10.28 -16.40 -1.29
N SER A 211 11.55 -16.57 -1.69
CA SER A 211 12.28 -15.55 -2.46
C SER A 211 11.68 -15.31 -3.86
N SER A 212 11.26 -16.39 -4.51
CA SER A 212 10.60 -16.31 -5.83
C SER A 212 9.23 -15.66 -5.74
N PHE A 213 8.44 -16.01 -4.71
CA PHE A 213 7.15 -15.37 -4.46
C PHE A 213 7.32 -13.89 -4.17
N GLN A 214 8.27 -13.50 -3.31
CA GLN A 214 8.53 -12.10 -3.00
C GLN A 214 8.88 -11.28 -4.26
N ALA A 215 9.74 -11.82 -5.14
CA ALA A 215 10.10 -11.16 -6.40
C ALA A 215 8.88 -11.08 -7.34
N ALA A 216 8.12 -12.16 -7.50
CA ALA A 216 6.94 -12.19 -8.37
C ALA A 216 5.86 -11.20 -7.92
N PHE A 217 5.53 -11.16 -6.61
CA PHE A 217 4.56 -10.22 -6.07
C PHE A 217 5.05 -8.77 -6.14
N ALA A 218 6.35 -8.51 -6.01
CA ALA A 218 6.91 -7.18 -6.18
C ALA A 218 6.80 -6.71 -7.64
N CYS A 219 7.14 -7.55 -8.62
CA CYS A 219 7.03 -7.22 -10.04
C CYS A 219 5.56 -7.03 -10.46
N LEU A 220 4.66 -7.93 -10.08
CA LEU A 220 3.24 -7.81 -10.39
C LEU A 220 2.62 -6.59 -9.70
N GLY A 221 3.02 -6.32 -8.45
CA GLY A 221 2.62 -5.13 -7.72
C GLY A 221 3.04 -3.84 -8.43
N LEU A 222 4.26 -3.78 -8.96
CA LEU A 222 4.72 -2.66 -9.78
C LEU A 222 3.85 -2.45 -11.02
N LEU A 223 3.49 -3.53 -11.74
CA LEU A 223 2.64 -3.45 -12.93
C LEU A 223 1.23 -2.93 -12.60
N ILE A 224 0.62 -3.45 -11.54
CA ILE A 224 -0.72 -3.00 -11.08
C ILE A 224 -0.66 -1.52 -10.66
N GLN A 225 0.34 -1.13 -9.87
CA GLN A 225 0.55 0.25 -9.45
C GLN A 225 0.76 1.16 -10.66
N GLN A 226 1.56 0.74 -11.66
CA GLN A 226 1.82 1.50 -12.86
C GLN A 226 0.54 1.83 -13.63
N VAL A 227 -0.35 0.85 -13.82
CA VAL A 227 -1.63 1.08 -14.51
C VAL A 227 -2.49 2.08 -13.73
N ILE A 228 -2.66 1.87 -12.43
CA ILE A 228 -3.52 2.71 -11.59
C ILE A 228 -2.98 4.14 -11.51
N PHE A 229 -1.71 4.32 -11.17
CA PHE A 229 -1.15 5.66 -11.02
C PHE A 229 -1.00 6.38 -12.36
N PHE A 230 -0.70 5.66 -13.44
CA PHE A 230 -0.68 6.26 -14.77
C PHE A 230 -2.05 6.83 -15.14
N LEU A 231 -3.13 6.07 -14.94
CA LEU A 231 -4.49 6.57 -15.18
C LEU A 231 -4.82 7.77 -14.28
N CYS A 232 -4.40 7.75 -13.02
CA CYS A 232 -4.58 8.90 -12.12
C CYS A 232 -3.82 10.14 -12.60
N PHE A 233 -2.55 9.99 -13.02
CA PHE A 233 -1.75 11.10 -13.55
C PHE A 233 -2.32 11.65 -14.86
N VAL A 234 -2.76 10.77 -15.77
CA VAL A 234 -3.42 11.17 -17.00
C VAL A 234 -4.70 11.94 -16.69
N ALA A 235 -5.59 11.39 -15.87
CA ALA A 235 -6.82 12.06 -15.47
C ALA A 235 -6.55 13.43 -14.86
N PHE A 236 -5.60 13.52 -13.93
CA PHE A 236 -5.22 14.80 -13.29
C PHE A 236 -4.67 15.79 -14.31
N THR A 237 -3.78 15.37 -15.20
CA THR A 237 -3.14 16.25 -16.19
C THR A 237 -4.18 16.76 -17.19
N PHE A 238 -5.03 15.89 -17.74
CA PHE A 238 -6.00 16.29 -18.75
C PHE A 238 -7.20 17.05 -18.21
N LEU A 239 -7.61 16.77 -16.95
CA LEU A 239 -8.78 17.43 -16.36
C LEU A 239 -8.42 18.71 -15.61
N VAL A 240 -7.19 18.84 -15.10
CA VAL A 240 -6.78 19.97 -14.26
C VAL A 240 -5.64 20.77 -14.89
N VAL A 241 -4.50 20.14 -15.20
CA VAL A 241 -3.27 20.84 -15.58
C VAL A 241 -3.41 21.51 -16.96
N ILE A 242 -3.85 20.77 -17.97
CA ILE A 242 -3.96 21.28 -19.35
C ILE A 242 -4.99 22.40 -19.45
N PRO A 243 -6.23 22.27 -18.93
CA PRO A 243 -7.20 23.38 -18.96
C PRO A 243 -6.73 24.62 -18.19
N LEU A 244 -6.00 24.41 -17.10
CA LEU A 244 -5.43 25.53 -16.32
C LEU A 244 -4.34 26.28 -17.11
N GLN A 245 -3.49 25.56 -17.84
CA GLN A 245 -2.44 26.16 -18.69
C GLN A 245 -2.99 26.88 -19.91
N LEU A 246 -4.03 26.33 -20.54
CA LEU A 246 -4.67 26.91 -21.73
C LEU A 246 -5.67 28.02 -21.40
N GLY A 247 -5.93 28.29 -20.10
CA GLY A 247 -6.94 29.27 -19.67
C GLY A 247 -8.37 28.86 -20.07
N THR A 248 -8.56 27.64 -20.53
CA THR A 248 -9.87 27.10 -20.93
C THR A 248 -10.59 26.60 -19.68
N SER A 249 -11.88 26.91 -19.54
CA SER A 249 -12.66 26.37 -18.41
C SER A 249 -12.68 24.84 -18.48
N SER A 250 -11.97 24.18 -17.56
CA SER A 250 -12.04 22.72 -17.41
C SER A 250 -13.49 22.27 -17.33
N PRO A 251 -13.87 21.17 -18.02
CA PRO A 251 -15.21 20.62 -17.89
C PRO A 251 -15.58 20.31 -16.43
N LEU A 252 -14.60 19.95 -15.59
CA LEU A 252 -14.79 19.79 -14.14
C LEU A 252 -15.16 21.10 -13.44
N PHE A 253 -14.44 22.20 -13.73
CA PHE A 253 -14.77 23.51 -13.15
C PHE A 253 -16.12 24.01 -13.63
N GLY A 254 -16.50 23.72 -14.88
CA GLY A 254 -17.83 23.98 -15.42
C GLY A 254 -18.92 23.25 -14.63
N ILE A 255 -18.75 21.96 -14.37
CA ILE A 255 -19.69 21.17 -13.58
C ILE A 255 -19.74 21.66 -12.13
N ILE A 256 -18.58 21.90 -11.48
CA ILE A 256 -18.53 22.40 -10.11
C ILE A 256 -19.20 23.77 -10.02
N ARG A 257 -18.92 24.68 -10.96
CA ARG A 257 -19.52 26.02 -11.01
C ARG A 257 -21.04 25.97 -11.22
N ASN A 258 -21.51 25.03 -12.03
CA ASN A 258 -22.94 24.90 -12.29
C ASN A 258 -23.70 24.23 -11.14
N MET A 259 -23.01 23.33 -10.41
CA MET A 259 -23.59 22.57 -9.30
C MET A 259 -23.22 23.13 -7.91
N TRP A 260 -22.62 24.33 -7.82
CA TRP A 260 -22.23 24.90 -6.54
C TRP A 260 -23.36 25.07 -5.52
N PRO A 261 -24.62 25.42 -5.91
CA PRO A 261 -25.70 25.52 -4.94
C PRO A 261 -26.05 24.18 -4.30
N PHE A 262 -25.99 23.11 -5.08
CA PHE A 262 -26.18 21.73 -4.59
C PHE A 262 -25.10 21.36 -3.56
N TRP A 263 -23.82 21.62 -3.84
CA TRP A 263 -22.74 21.33 -2.89
C TRP A 263 -22.85 22.18 -1.63
N LEU A 264 -23.22 23.46 -1.77
CA LEU A 264 -23.45 24.36 -0.64
C LEU A 264 -24.59 23.88 0.27
N THR A 265 -25.72 23.50 -0.30
CA THR A 265 -26.85 22.97 0.49
C THR A 265 -26.48 21.67 1.21
N LEU A 266 -25.71 20.80 0.58
CA LEU A 266 -25.23 19.57 1.19
C LEU A 266 -24.32 19.85 2.39
N VAL A 267 -23.35 20.76 2.23
CA VAL A 267 -22.44 21.16 3.32
C VAL A 267 -23.22 21.82 4.47
N VAL A 268 -24.12 22.72 4.16
CA VAL A 268 -24.98 23.39 5.17
C VAL A 268 -25.80 22.35 5.93
N ALA A 269 -26.43 21.40 5.24
CA ALA A 269 -27.23 20.35 5.88
C ALA A 269 -26.38 19.48 6.84
N VAL A 270 -25.16 19.11 6.43
CA VAL A 270 -24.23 18.37 7.28
C VAL A 270 -23.80 19.20 8.49
N LEU A 271 -23.49 20.48 8.31
CA LEU A 271 -23.16 21.39 9.42
C LEU A 271 -24.31 21.53 10.40
N VAL A 272 -25.55 21.75 9.92
CA VAL A 272 -26.78 21.83 10.76
C VAL A 272 -26.94 20.52 11.53
N GLN A 273 -26.73 19.38 10.91
CA GLN A 273 -26.79 18.07 11.57
C GLN A 273 -25.79 17.96 12.73
N HIS A 274 -24.54 18.41 12.52
CA HIS A 274 -23.50 18.41 13.57
C HIS A 274 -23.82 19.39 14.70
N LEU A 275 -24.33 20.57 14.37
CA LEU A 275 -24.76 21.57 15.36
C LEU A 275 -25.95 21.07 16.21
N LEU A 276 -26.95 20.47 15.58
CA LEU A 276 -28.08 19.86 16.29
C LEU A 276 -27.62 18.73 17.22
N ALA A 277 -26.70 17.87 16.73
CA ALA A 277 -26.14 16.79 17.55
C ALA A 277 -25.40 17.33 18.77
N HIS A 278 -24.65 18.42 18.61
CA HIS A 278 -23.86 18.99 19.70
C HIS A 278 -24.70 19.76 20.70
N PHE A 279 -25.68 20.58 20.27
CA PHE A 279 -26.41 21.50 21.14
C PHE A 279 -27.72 20.94 21.66
N GLN A 280 -28.42 20.10 20.87
CA GLN A 280 -29.80 19.66 21.19
C GLN A 280 -29.86 18.21 21.71
N PHE A 281 -28.95 17.35 21.26
CA PHE A 281 -29.06 15.92 21.53
C PHE A 281 -28.00 15.38 22.49
N LEU A 282 -26.95 16.14 22.77
CA LEU A 282 -25.87 15.74 23.67
C LEU A 282 -25.85 16.60 24.93
N GLU A 283 -26.08 16.01 26.06
CA GLU A 283 -25.99 16.69 27.35
C GLU A 283 -24.51 16.91 27.74
N GLN A 284 -24.18 18.18 28.04
CA GLN A 284 -22.77 18.56 28.33
C GLN A 284 -22.42 18.54 29.82
N HIS A 285 -23.38 18.29 30.70
CA HIS A 285 -23.20 18.46 32.15
C HIS A 285 -22.86 17.19 32.91
N SER A 286 -22.91 16.00 32.29
CA SER A 286 -22.59 14.74 32.93
C SER A 286 -21.24 14.18 32.49
N LEU A 287 -20.54 13.48 33.40
CA LEU A 287 -19.33 12.70 33.06
C LEU A 287 -19.57 11.61 32.01
N GLN A 288 -20.84 11.20 31.88
CA GLN A 288 -21.32 10.31 30.80
C GLN A 288 -22.25 11.13 29.92
N LYS A 289 -21.90 11.24 28.64
CA LYS A 289 -22.71 11.94 27.65
C LYS A 289 -23.98 11.14 27.37
N GLU A 290 -25.13 11.65 27.80
CA GLU A 290 -26.44 11.02 27.60
C GLU A 290 -27.20 11.69 26.46
N ILE A 291 -28.07 10.91 25.80
CA ILE A 291 -28.89 11.40 24.71
C ILE A 291 -30.17 12.01 25.27
N THR A 292 -30.34 13.32 25.08
CA THR A 292 -31.53 14.08 25.42
C THR A 292 -32.44 14.10 24.21
N ASN A 293 -33.77 14.12 24.37
CA ASN A 293 -34.74 14.28 23.30
C ASN A 293 -34.74 13.21 22.18
N ARG A 294 -34.89 11.94 22.53
CA ARG A 294 -34.99 10.83 21.55
C ARG A 294 -36.05 11.02 20.47
N ARG A 295 -37.21 11.66 20.78
CA ARG A 295 -38.29 11.89 19.81
C ARG A 295 -37.88 12.90 18.73
N ALA A 296 -37.27 14.00 19.13
CA ALA A 296 -36.78 15.01 18.19
C ALA A 296 -35.65 14.45 17.30
N LEU A 297 -34.75 13.66 17.87
CA LEU A 297 -33.70 12.99 17.12
C LEU A 297 -34.28 12.09 16.02
N PHE A 298 -35.33 11.33 16.33
CA PHE A 298 -36.01 10.45 15.36
C PHE A 298 -36.62 11.26 14.21
N ILE A 299 -37.33 12.36 14.49
CA ILE A 299 -37.92 13.24 13.47
C ILE A 299 -36.82 13.82 12.56
N VAL A 300 -35.75 14.35 13.15
CA VAL A 300 -34.63 14.94 12.41
C VAL A 300 -33.93 13.91 11.52
N THR A 301 -33.81 12.66 11.97
CA THR A 301 -33.23 11.56 11.19
C THR A 301 -34.01 11.32 9.88
N PHE A 302 -35.36 11.33 9.94
CA PHE A 302 -36.18 11.16 8.74
C PHE A 302 -36.21 12.42 7.86
N LEU A 303 -36.17 13.61 8.44
CA LEU A 303 -36.08 14.85 7.67
C LEU A 303 -34.79 14.95 6.87
N LEU A 304 -33.66 14.52 7.44
CA LEU A 304 -32.37 14.57 6.81
C LEU A 304 -32.03 13.28 6.01
N PHE A 305 -32.96 12.33 5.93
CA PHE A 305 -32.73 11.05 5.24
C PHE A 305 -32.19 11.22 3.80
N PRO A 306 -32.79 12.03 2.90
CA PRO A 306 -32.30 12.18 1.54
C PRO A 306 -30.89 12.76 1.49
N THR A 307 -30.55 13.71 2.36
CA THR A 307 -29.20 14.27 2.46
C THR A 307 -28.21 13.21 2.92
N ASN A 308 -28.56 12.41 3.92
CA ASN A 308 -27.70 11.35 4.43
C ASN A 308 -27.47 10.23 3.41
N VAL A 309 -28.47 9.94 2.54
CA VAL A 309 -28.30 9.00 1.41
C VAL A 309 -27.25 9.51 0.43
N LEU A 310 -27.28 10.80 0.09
CA LEU A 310 -26.29 11.41 -0.81
C LEU A 310 -24.88 11.39 -0.20
N VAL A 311 -24.76 11.81 1.05
CA VAL A 311 -23.47 11.75 1.77
C VAL A 311 -22.98 10.31 1.89
N GLY A 312 -23.87 9.36 2.18
CA GLY A 312 -23.55 7.93 2.28
C GLY A 312 -23.09 7.34 0.95
N SER A 313 -23.69 7.71 -0.17
CA SER A 313 -23.25 7.25 -1.50
C SER A 313 -21.86 7.77 -1.86
N MET A 314 -21.57 9.04 -1.56
CA MET A 314 -20.23 9.61 -1.75
C MET A 314 -19.18 8.91 -0.86
N ALA A 315 -19.53 8.66 0.41
CA ALA A 315 -18.66 7.93 1.32
C ALA A 315 -18.40 6.48 0.86
N ALA A 316 -19.42 5.83 0.25
CA ALA A 316 -19.26 4.48 -0.30
C ALA A 316 -18.30 4.47 -1.50
N VAL A 317 -18.42 5.41 -2.43
CA VAL A 317 -17.45 5.57 -3.55
C VAL A 317 -16.06 5.84 -3.02
N TRP A 318 -15.91 6.75 -2.06
CA TRP A 318 -14.63 7.06 -1.43
C TRP A 318 -14.00 5.84 -0.75
N ARG A 319 -14.82 5.02 -0.08
CA ARG A 319 -14.37 3.77 0.53
C ARG A 319 -13.80 2.79 -0.51
N VAL A 320 -14.46 2.65 -1.67
CA VAL A 320 -13.96 1.78 -2.76
C VAL A 320 -12.63 2.29 -3.29
N VAL A 321 -12.50 3.61 -3.52
CA VAL A 321 -11.25 4.23 -4.00
C VAL A 321 -10.12 4.01 -3.02
N ILE A 322 -10.33 4.30 -1.72
CA ILE A 322 -9.29 4.10 -0.70
C ILE A 322 -8.90 2.63 -0.59
N SER A 323 -9.88 1.72 -0.59
CA SER A 323 -9.61 0.28 -0.51
C SER A 323 -8.82 -0.22 -1.72
N GLY A 324 -9.18 0.24 -2.91
CA GLY A 324 -8.45 -0.10 -4.14
C GLY A 324 -7.00 0.40 -4.13
N LEU A 325 -6.78 1.66 -3.75
CA LEU A 325 -5.45 2.25 -3.63
C LEU A 325 -4.62 1.56 -2.53
N TYR A 326 -5.23 1.27 -1.38
CA TYR A 326 -4.56 0.54 -0.31
C TYR A 326 -4.08 -0.82 -0.78
N ASN A 327 -4.95 -1.61 -1.42
CA ASN A 327 -4.61 -2.93 -1.92
C ASN A 327 -3.53 -2.87 -3.03
N ALA A 328 -3.62 -1.90 -3.93
CA ALA A 328 -2.62 -1.70 -4.98
C ALA A 328 -1.23 -1.39 -4.42
N VAL A 329 -1.14 -0.48 -3.43
CA VAL A 329 0.12 -0.08 -2.80
C VAL A 329 0.73 -1.22 -1.97
N HIS A 330 -0.12 -2.01 -1.28
CA HIS A 330 0.35 -3.08 -0.40
C HIS A 330 0.48 -4.45 -1.08
N PHE A 331 0.15 -4.55 -2.37
CA PHE A 331 0.16 -5.81 -3.10
C PHE A 331 1.53 -6.52 -3.09
N CYS A 332 2.62 -5.77 -3.13
CA CYS A 332 3.99 -6.31 -3.10
C CYS A 332 4.42 -6.86 -1.72
N ARG A 333 3.62 -6.67 -0.67
CA ARG A 333 3.93 -7.07 0.70
C ARG A 333 3.30 -8.43 1.02
N LEU A 334 4.14 -9.41 1.36
CA LEU A 334 3.69 -10.72 1.81
C LEU A 334 3.39 -10.78 3.32
N ASP A 335 3.90 -9.82 4.09
CA ASP A 335 3.77 -9.75 5.55
C ASP A 335 2.40 -9.28 6.04
N ILE A 336 1.55 -8.82 5.13
CA ILE A 336 0.18 -8.36 5.41
C ILE A 336 -0.79 -9.12 4.52
N SER A 337 -1.92 -9.57 5.09
CA SER A 337 -3.03 -10.05 4.27
C SER A 337 -3.81 -8.88 3.69
N LEU A 338 -4.10 -8.95 2.39
CA LEU A 338 -5.01 -8.02 1.72
C LEU A 338 -6.49 -8.35 1.98
N LEU A 339 -6.75 -9.54 2.54
CA LEU A 339 -8.08 -10.02 2.89
C LEU A 339 -8.41 -9.72 4.36
N HIS A 340 -9.70 -9.71 4.68
CA HIS A 340 -10.16 -9.55 6.06
C HIS A 340 -9.63 -10.67 6.97
N ARG A 341 -9.37 -10.33 8.24
CA ARG A 341 -8.75 -11.19 9.26
C ARG A 341 -9.40 -12.57 9.43
N GLY A 342 -10.68 -12.73 9.07
CA GLY A 342 -11.37 -14.03 9.10
C GLY A 342 -11.06 -14.96 7.93
N VAL A 343 -10.64 -14.41 6.79
CA VAL A 343 -10.39 -15.11 5.52
C VAL A 343 -8.94 -15.01 5.03
N GLU A 344 -8.03 -14.51 5.86
CA GLU A 344 -6.62 -14.31 5.54
C GLU A 344 -5.88 -15.60 5.11
N THR A 345 -6.39 -16.76 5.48
CA THR A 345 -5.84 -18.08 5.09
C THR A 345 -5.97 -18.37 3.59
N PHE A 346 -6.86 -17.66 2.89
CA PHE A 346 -7.04 -17.77 1.44
C PHE A 346 -6.07 -16.88 0.65
N ASP A 347 -5.37 -15.95 1.32
CA ASP A 347 -4.34 -15.13 0.68
C ASP A 347 -3.06 -15.96 0.49
N PRO A 348 -2.67 -16.29 -0.76
CA PRO A 348 -1.51 -17.14 -1.02
C PRO A 348 -0.19 -16.47 -0.62
N GLY A 349 -0.10 -15.14 -0.73
CA GLY A 349 1.08 -14.36 -0.33
C GLY A 349 1.30 -14.41 1.18
N TYR A 350 0.28 -14.03 1.93
CA TYR A 350 0.32 -14.04 3.39
C TYR A 350 0.47 -15.46 3.96
N ARG A 351 -0.21 -16.46 3.37
CA ARG A 351 -0.06 -17.87 3.75
C ARG A 351 1.40 -18.33 3.60
N THR A 352 2.05 -18.01 2.48
CA THR A 352 3.47 -18.34 2.25
C THR A 352 4.36 -17.69 3.29
N TYR A 353 4.11 -16.44 3.64
CA TYR A 353 4.84 -15.74 4.69
C TYR A 353 4.64 -16.36 6.08
N CYS A 354 3.42 -16.75 6.44
CA CYS A 354 3.16 -17.45 7.70
C CYS A 354 3.89 -18.78 7.80
N HIS A 355 3.94 -19.56 6.72
CA HIS A 355 4.71 -20.79 6.65
C HIS A 355 6.22 -20.56 6.73
N TYR A 356 6.71 -19.50 6.09
CA TYR A 356 8.10 -19.07 6.19
C TYR A 356 8.48 -18.75 7.64
N LEU A 357 7.66 -17.96 8.35
CA LEU A 357 7.89 -17.60 9.77
C LEU A 357 7.97 -18.84 10.68
N ARG A 358 7.12 -19.85 10.47
CA ARG A 358 7.14 -21.09 11.27
C ARG A 358 8.47 -21.81 11.16
N VAL A 359 9.02 -21.94 9.96
CA VAL A 359 10.32 -22.57 9.75
C VAL A 359 11.44 -21.73 10.35
N GLU A 360 11.41 -20.41 10.16
CA GLU A 360 12.42 -19.50 10.67
C GLU A 360 12.48 -19.51 12.21
N VAL A 361 11.32 -19.47 12.88
CA VAL A 361 11.25 -19.55 14.35
C VAL A 361 11.76 -20.90 14.85
N SER A 362 11.42 -22.01 14.19
CA SER A 362 11.86 -23.33 14.61
C SER A 362 13.37 -23.53 14.49
N GLN A 363 14.03 -22.88 13.50
CA GLN A 363 15.47 -23.04 13.24
C GLN A 363 16.34 -21.98 13.94
N CYS A 364 15.81 -20.76 14.09
CA CYS A 364 16.60 -19.59 14.51
C CYS A 364 16.24 -19.09 15.91
N HIS A 365 15.46 -19.86 16.69
CA HIS A 365 15.09 -19.43 18.04
C HIS A 365 16.34 -19.21 18.91
N PRO A 366 16.50 -18.03 19.54
CA PRO A 366 17.71 -17.67 20.26
C PRO A 366 17.99 -18.58 21.47
N LEU A 367 16.95 -19.15 22.09
CA LEU A 367 17.10 -20.15 23.16
C LEU A 367 17.78 -21.41 22.64
N LEU A 368 17.38 -21.96 21.50
CA LEU A 368 17.97 -23.15 20.91
C LEU A 368 19.44 -22.94 20.50
N LYS A 369 19.85 -21.70 20.23
CA LYS A 369 21.23 -21.36 19.87
C LYS A 369 22.10 -20.97 21.09
N ALA A 370 21.47 -20.70 22.24
CA ALA A 370 22.17 -20.35 23.48
C ALA A 370 22.54 -21.59 24.29
N PHE A 371 21.79 -22.68 24.14
CA PHE A 371 22.05 -24.02 24.72
C PHE A 371 22.71 -24.94 23.69
#